data_9557748d44d62f181c3f4aa44e5fc334
#
_entry.id   9557748d44d62f181c3f4aa44e5fc334
#
_cell.length_a   1.000
_cell.length_b   1.000
_cell.length_c   1.000
_cell.angle_alpha   90.00
_cell.angle_beta   90.00
_cell.angle_gamma   90.00
#
_symmetry.space_group_name_H-M   'P 1'
#
loop_
_entity.id
_entity.type
_entity.pdbx_description
1 polymer ?
#
loop_
_entity_poly.entity_id
_entity_poly.type
_entity_poly.pdbx_seq_one_letter_code
_entity_poly.pdbx_strand_id
1 'polypeptide(L)'
;MESLLEGFRHFRKEVYPRQSARFQELAGGQSPHTLFITCADSRVMPELIFSAQPGELFVYRNIGNVVPPYSQHVSGVVAAIEYAIAVLGVRHIVICGHTDCGAMKAVLKPESLEDVPSVAAWLKHTDAARHVTAHHGHDPHSQDALSCMTEENVVSQLDHLRTQPVVAARLAAGTLRIHGWIYDIAHGEIRAFDAEKGGFRPLLAESTPEATPRPRLQQVVRAELA
;
A
#
# COMPACT_ATOMS: atom_id res chain seq x y z
N MET A 1 17.88 -8.14 18.02
CA MET A 1 17.18 -9.42 18.24
C MET A 1 16.32 -9.37 19.53
N GLU A 2 16.83 -8.82 20.63
CA GLU A 2 16.13 -8.75 21.91
C GLU A 2 14.78 -8.03 21.82
N SER A 3 14.73 -6.90 21.17
CA SER A 3 13.49 -6.14 20.90
C SER A 3 12.41 -6.97 20.16
N LEU A 4 12.78 -7.83 19.21
CA LEU A 4 11.84 -8.72 18.54
C LEU A 4 11.31 -9.81 19.48
N LEU A 5 12.16 -10.35 20.33
CA LEU A 5 11.75 -11.35 21.31
C LEU A 5 10.82 -10.75 22.36
N GLU A 6 11.07 -9.53 22.78
CA GLU A 6 10.20 -8.80 23.71
C GLU A 6 8.84 -8.49 23.07
N GLY A 7 8.83 -8.02 21.83
CA GLY A 7 7.61 -7.83 21.05
C GLY A 7 6.79 -9.11 20.92
N PHE A 8 7.45 -10.25 20.66
CA PHE A 8 6.77 -11.55 20.61
C PHE A 8 6.21 -12.00 21.97
N ARG A 9 6.93 -11.76 23.08
CA ARG A 9 6.41 -12.03 24.42
C ARG A 9 5.15 -11.20 24.70
N HIS A 10 5.19 -9.89 24.36
CA HIS A 10 4.03 -9.00 24.47
C HIS A 10 2.85 -9.50 23.63
N PHE A 11 3.09 -9.84 22.35
CA PHE A 11 2.07 -10.41 21.49
C PHE A 11 1.41 -11.63 22.12
N ARG A 12 2.20 -12.60 22.58
CA ARG A 12 1.66 -13.83 23.19
C ARG A 12 0.88 -13.59 24.48
N LYS A 13 1.30 -12.63 25.27
CA LYS A 13 0.72 -12.40 26.60
C LYS A 13 -0.49 -11.47 26.56
N GLU A 14 -0.43 -10.42 25.73
CA GLU A 14 -1.42 -9.34 25.76
C GLU A 14 -2.30 -9.28 24.51
N VAL A 15 -1.76 -9.56 23.31
CA VAL A 15 -2.48 -9.40 22.05
C VAL A 15 -3.21 -10.67 21.65
N TYR A 16 -2.49 -11.79 21.57
CA TYR A 16 -3.04 -13.07 21.12
C TYR A 16 -4.26 -13.53 21.92
N PRO A 17 -4.29 -13.45 23.28
CA PRO A 17 -5.47 -13.87 24.03
C PRO A 17 -6.74 -13.12 23.67
N ARG A 18 -6.62 -11.82 23.30
CA ARG A 18 -7.76 -10.98 22.91
C ARG A 18 -8.29 -11.30 21.51
N GLN A 19 -7.48 -11.93 20.68
CA GLN A 19 -7.80 -12.28 19.29
C GLN A 19 -7.77 -13.80 19.06
N SER A 20 -7.66 -14.61 20.11
CA SER A 20 -7.43 -16.05 19.99
C SER A 20 -8.51 -16.76 19.18
N ALA A 21 -9.78 -16.40 19.34
CA ALA A 21 -10.88 -16.97 18.56
C ALA A 21 -10.69 -16.73 17.05
N ARG A 22 -10.27 -15.52 16.66
CA ARG A 22 -9.98 -15.18 15.26
C ARG A 22 -8.81 -15.99 14.71
N PHE A 23 -7.72 -16.11 15.47
CA PHE A 23 -6.57 -16.90 15.05
C PHE A 23 -6.89 -18.40 14.94
N GLN A 24 -7.73 -18.92 15.82
CA GLN A 24 -8.20 -20.32 15.76
C GLN A 24 -9.04 -20.57 14.50
N GLU A 25 -9.95 -19.65 14.15
CA GLU A 25 -10.69 -19.70 12.90
C GLU A 25 -9.75 -19.69 11.69
N LEU A 26 -8.79 -18.77 11.66
CA LEU A 26 -7.83 -18.61 10.57
C LEU A 26 -6.82 -19.77 10.47
N ALA A 27 -6.62 -20.56 11.52
CA ALA A 27 -5.77 -21.74 11.46
C ALA A 27 -6.32 -22.81 10.49
N GLY A 28 -7.61 -22.79 10.19
CA GLY A 28 -8.27 -23.67 9.21
C GLY A 28 -8.24 -23.14 7.77
N GLY A 29 -7.83 -21.89 7.54
CA GLY A 29 -7.78 -21.29 6.20
C GLY A 29 -7.85 -19.77 6.23
N GLN A 30 -7.71 -19.14 5.07
CA GLN A 30 -7.81 -17.70 4.90
C GLN A 30 -8.72 -17.34 3.72
N SER A 31 -9.40 -16.21 3.80
CA SER A 31 -10.25 -15.67 2.74
C SER A 31 -10.12 -14.15 2.67
N PRO A 32 -8.95 -13.62 2.31
CA PRO A 32 -8.75 -12.19 2.19
C PRO A 32 -9.59 -11.63 1.03
N HIS A 33 -10.12 -10.43 1.21
CA HIS A 33 -10.89 -9.79 0.14
C HIS A 33 -10.03 -8.98 -0.83
N THR A 34 -8.79 -8.64 -0.45
CA THR A 34 -7.91 -7.72 -1.19
C THR A 34 -6.47 -8.23 -1.22
N LEU A 35 -5.88 -8.25 -2.41
CA LEU A 35 -4.42 -8.27 -2.58
C LEU A 35 -3.91 -6.85 -2.48
N PHE A 36 -3.01 -6.59 -1.52
CA PHE A 36 -2.41 -5.29 -1.30
C PHE A 36 -0.92 -5.35 -1.65
N ILE A 37 -0.52 -4.72 -2.77
CA ILE A 37 0.86 -4.65 -3.24
C ILE A 37 1.43 -3.28 -2.87
N THR A 38 2.48 -3.25 -2.06
CA THR A 38 3.10 -2.01 -1.60
C THR A 38 4.61 -2.11 -1.46
N CYS A 39 5.23 -0.97 -1.12
CA CYS A 39 6.67 -0.92 -0.90
C CYS A 39 7.09 -1.72 0.35
N ALA A 40 8.32 -2.25 0.29
CA ALA A 40 8.97 -2.88 1.45
C ALA A 40 9.45 -1.86 2.51
N ASP A 41 9.23 -0.58 2.30
CA ASP A 41 9.55 0.51 3.24
C ASP A 41 8.92 0.24 4.61
N SER A 42 9.75 0.27 5.66
CA SER A 42 9.34 -0.09 7.03
C SER A 42 8.30 0.86 7.64
N ARG A 43 8.11 2.03 7.06
CA ARG A 43 7.11 3.04 7.48
C ARG A 43 5.71 2.74 6.95
N VAL A 44 5.58 1.85 5.96
CA VAL A 44 4.31 1.48 5.35
C VAL A 44 3.82 0.17 5.97
N MET A 45 2.75 0.23 6.73
CA MET A 45 2.14 -0.91 7.42
C MET A 45 0.65 -0.99 7.04
N PRO A 46 0.28 -1.71 5.97
CA PRO A 46 -1.10 -1.75 5.47
C PRO A 46 -2.11 -2.13 6.55
N GLU A 47 -1.80 -3.13 7.36
CA GLU A 47 -2.69 -3.61 8.40
C GLU A 47 -2.98 -2.52 9.45
N LEU A 48 -1.98 -1.71 9.79
CA LEU A 48 -2.14 -0.59 10.71
C LEU A 48 -2.93 0.55 10.05
N ILE A 49 -2.54 0.94 8.82
CA ILE A 49 -3.13 2.07 8.08
C ILE A 49 -4.64 1.87 7.88
N PHE A 50 -5.05 0.62 7.58
CA PHE A 50 -6.45 0.30 7.31
C PHE A 50 -7.18 -0.35 8.49
N SER A 51 -6.54 -0.43 9.67
CA SER A 51 -7.08 -1.13 10.83
C SER A 51 -7.58 -2.55 10.50
N ALA A 52 -6.88 -3.20 9.54
CA ALA A 52 -7.26 -4.51 9.05
C ALA A 52 -6.97 -5.60 10.08
N GLN A 53 -7.93 -6.50 10.22
CA GLN A 53 -7.80 -7.65 11.11
C GLN A 53 -7.00 -8.77 10.43
N PRO A 54 -6.40 -9.69 11.20
CA PRO A 54 -5.74 -10.86 10.62
C PRO A 54 -6.66 -11.61 9.63
N GLY A 55 -6.12 -11.90 8.43
CA GLY A 55 -6.82 -12.62 7.38
C GLY A 55 -7.64 -11.77 6.40
N GLU A 56 -7.76 -10.45 6.58
CA GLU A 56 -8.52 -9.57 5.67
C GLU A 56 -7.75 -9.15 4.44
N LEU A 57 -6.44 -8.94 4.58
CA LEU A 57 -5.56 -8.54 3.49
C LEU A 57 -4.57 -9.67 3.15
N PHE A 58 -4.33 -9.87 1.86
CA PHE A 58 -3.19 -10.63 1.35
C PHE A 58 -2.13 -9.64 0.91
N VAL A 59 -1.12 -9.41 1.75
CA VAL A 59 -0.14 -8.35 1.54
C VAL A 59 1.10 -8.88 0.84
N TYR A 60 1.50 -8.24 -0.26
CA TYR A 60 2.76 -8.47 -0.95
C TYR A 60 3.59 -7.19 -0.96
N ARG A 61 4.85 -7.29 -0.57
CA ARG A 61 5.75 -6.13 -0.45
C ARG A 61 7.03 -6.36 -1.24
N ASN A 62 7.44 -5.34 -2.01
CA ASN A 62 8.70 -5.36 -2.74
C ASN A 62 9.30 -3.94 -2.82
N ILE A 63 10.50 -3.83 -3.39
CA ILE A 63 11.14 -2.53 -3.59
C ILE A 63 10.35 -1.73 -4.63
N GLY A 64 9.73 -0.61 -4.21
CA GLY A 64 9.01 0.32 -5.08
C GLY A 64 7.63 -0.14 -5.53
N ASN A 65 6.96 -1.06 -4.84
CA ASN A 65 5.61 -1.57 -5.19
C ASN A 65 5.45 -1.99 -6.66
N VAL A 66 6.51 -2.56 -7.23
CA VAL A 66 6.63 -2.87 -8.66
C VAL A 66 5.90 -4.17 -9.00
N VAL A 67 5.21 -4.16 -10.13
CA VAL A 67 4.62 -5.32 -10.81
C VAL A 67 5.26 -5.40 -12.20
N PRO A 68 6.04 -6.43 -12.54
CA PRO A 68 6.51 -6.61 -13.91
C PRO A 68 5.33 -6.82 -14.87
N PRO A 69 5.43 -6.33 -16.12
CA PRO A 69 4.46 -6.71 -17.15
C PRO A 69 4.52 -8.23 -17.38
N TYR A 70 3.42 -8.81 -17.84
CA TYR A 70 3.38 -10.25 -18.12
C TYR A 70 4.47 -10.65 -19.12
N SER A 71 5.23 -11.66 -18.74
CA SER A 71 6.26 -12.27 -19.56
C SER A 71 6.44 -13.74 -19.20
N GLN A 72 7.30 -14.46 -19.94
CA GLN A 72 7.63 -15.85 -19.61
C GLN A 72 8.52 -15.97 -18.35
N HIS A 73 9.06 -14.87 -17.84
CA HIS A 73 9.84 -14.87 -16.62
C HIS A 73 8.94 -14.79 -15.40
N VAL A 74 8.97 -15.85 -14.60
CA VAL A 74 8.19 -15.92 -13.35
C VAL A 74 8.88 -15.08 -12.27
N SER A 75 8.10 -14.27 -11.55
CA SER A 75 8.56 -13.54 -10.38
C SER A 75 7.62 -13.81 -9.20
N GLY A 76 8.13 -13.59 -7.97
CA GLY A 76 7.32 -13.78 -6.76
C GLY A 76 6.03 -12.96 -6.75
N VAL A 77 6.04 -11.74 -7.32
CA VAL A 77 4.83 -10.90 -7.38
C VAL A 77 3.81 -11.47 -8.37
N VAL A 78 4.22 -12.01 -9.50
CA VAL A 78 3.32 -12.67 -10.47
C VAL A 78 2.66 -13.89 -9.84
N ALA A 79 3.45 -14.73 -9.16
CA ALA A 79 2.91 -15.88 -8.43
C ALA A 79 1.92 -15.46 -7.33
N ALA A 80 2.21 -14.39 -6.60
CA ALA A 80 1.30 -13.86 -5.58
C ALA A 80 -0.02 -13.34 -6.19
N ILE A 81 0.03 -12.68 -7.35
CA ILE A 81 -1.17 -12.22 -8.07
C ILE A 81 -2.03 -13.41 -8.50
N GLU A 82 -1.42 -14.41 -9.12
CA GLU A 82 -2.15 -15.62 -9.55
C GLU A 82 -2.78 -16.35 -8.35
N TYR A 83 -2.02 -16.56 -7.29
CA TYR A 83 -2.52 -17.20 -6.08
C TYR A 83 -3.67 -16.41 -5.44
N ALA A 84 -3.54 -15.12 -5.30
CA ALA A 84 -4.57 -14.26 -4.73
C ALA A 84 -5.89 -14.34 -5.53
N ILE A 85 -5.81 -14.35 -6.86
CA ILE A 85 -6.98 -14.33 -7.72
C ILE A 85 -7.57 -15.73 -7.91
N ALA A 86 -6.73 -16.74 -8.24
CA ALA A 86 -7.18 -18.07 -8.63
C ALA A 86 -7.48 -18.97 -7.43
N VAL A 87 -6.72 -18.83 -6.34
CA VAL A 87 -6.84 -19.69 -5.16
C VAL A 87 -7.63 -19.00 -4.05
N LEU A 88 -7.30 -17.76 -3.71
CA LEU A 88 -7.94 -17.04 -2.60
C LEU A 88 -9.21 -16.29 -3.04
N GLY A 89 -9.41 -16.04 -4.34
CA GLY A 89 -10.61 -15.41 -4.86
C GLY A 89 -10.76 -13.93 -4.48
N VAL A 90 -9.66 -13.19 -4.32
CA VAL A 90 -9.72 -11.75 -4.00
C VAL A 90 -10.50 -10.99 -5.07
N ARG A 91 -11.19 -9.94 -4.66
CA ARG A 91 -12.03 -9.10 -5.54
C ARG A 91 -11.43 -7.73 -5.78
N HIS A 92 -10.38 -7.40 -5.06
CA HIS A 92 -9.67 -6.12 -5.19
C HIS A 92 -8.17 -6.36 -5.24
N ILE A 93 -7.46 -5.59 -6.08
CA ILE A 93 -6.01 -5.43 -6.03
C ILE A 93 -5.71 -3.96 -5.82
N VAL A 94 -4.90 -3.64 -4.84
CA VAL A 94 -4.41 -2.29 -4.59
C VAL A 94 -2.91 -2.23 -4.89
N ILE A 95 -2.49 -1.30 -5.74
CA ILE A 95 -1.10 -0.86 -5.85
C ILE A 95 -0.96 0.39 -5.00
N CYS A 96 -0.16 0.33 -3.94
CA CYS A 96 0.02 1.46 -3.04
C CYS A 96 1.48 1.92 -3.03
N GLY A 97 1.73 3.07 -3.65
CA GLY A 97 2.96 3.84 -3.48
C GLY A 97 2.92 4.64 -2.17
N HIS A 98 4.00 5.35 -1.88
CA HIS A 98 4.05 6.22 -0.71
C HIS A 98 4.97 7.42 -0.93
N THR A 99 4.74 8.50 -0.20
CA THR A 99 5.63 9.68 -0.22
C THR A 99 7.02 9.33 0.27
N ASP A 100 8.01 10.05 -0.22
CA ASP A 100 9.42 9.89 0.17
C ASP A 100 10.01 8.49 -0.11
N CYS A 101 9.54 7.79 -1.16
CA CYS A 101 9.98 6.44 -1.52
C CYS A 101 11.44 6.41 -1.95
N GLY A 102 12.25 5.60 -1.23
CA GLY A 102 13.67 5.42 -1.54
C GLY A 102 13.92 4.82 -2.93
N ALA A 103 13.06 3.90 -3.39
CA ALA A 103 13.16 3.32 -4.72
C ALA A 103 12.92 4.37 -5.82
N MET A 104 11.92 5.24 -5.66
CA MET A 104 11.64 6.30 -6.63
C MET A 104 12.74 7.37 -6.65
N LYS A 105 13.33 7.68 -5.48
CA LYS A 105 14.55 8.52 -5.41
C LYS A 105 15.71 7.90 -6.19
N ALA A 106 15.92 6.60 -6.06
CA ALA A 106 16.99 5.89 -6.77
C ALA A 106 16.77 5.87 -8.29
N VAL A 107 15.51 5.74 -8.74
CA VAL A 107 15.17 5.83 -10.18
C VAL A 107 15.48 7.21 -10.75
N LEU A 108 15.26 8.29 -9.99
CA LEU A 108 15.59 9.66 -10.39
C LEU A 108 17.10 9.96 -10.33
N LYS A 109 17.88 9.14 -9.59
CA LYS A 109 19.33 9.27 -9.41
C LYS A 109 20.01 7.94 -9.72
N PRO A 110 20.13 7.55 -11.01
CA PRO A 110 20.62 6.23 -11.42
C PRO A 110 22.01 5.88 -10.89
N GLU A 111 22.86 6.89 -10.64
CA GLU A 111 24.18 6.73 -10.04
C GLU A 111 24.14 6.08 -8.64
N SER A 112 23.05 6.25 -7.92
CA SER A 112 22.84 5.62 -6.61
C SER A 112 22.60 4.10 -6.68
N LEU A 113 22.46 3.56 -7.88
CA LEU A 113 22.19 2.14 -8.12
C LEU A 113 23.43 1.34 -8.57
N GLU A 114 24.59 1.98 -8.71
CA GLU A 114 25.82 1.34 -9.23
C GLU A 114 26.25 0.14 -8.37
N ASP A 115 26.18 0.26 -7.06
CA ASP A 115 26.60 -0.80 -6.12
C ASP A 115 25.48 -1.83 -5.81
N VAL A 116 24.30 -1.68 -6.39
CA VAL A 116 23.13 -2.55 -6.12
C VAL A 116 22.48 -3.07 -7.42
N PRO A 117 23.21 -3.86 -8.22
CA PRO A 117 22.80 -4.24 -9.57
C PRO A 117 21.47 -5.00 -9.64
N SER A 118 21.13 -5.77 -8.61
CA SER A 118 19.83 -6.45 -8.55
C SER A 118 18.67 -5.47 -8.37
N VAL A 119 18.85 -4.41 -7.56
CA VAL A 119 17.87 -3.34 -7.41
C VAL A 119 17.75 -2.55 -8.71
N ALA A 120 18.89 -2.22 -9.33
CA ALA A 120 18.91 -1.54 -10.63
C ALA A 120 18.14 -2.33 -11.71
N ALA A 121 18.38 -3.64 -11.80
CA ALA A 121 17.66 -4.50 -12.74
C ALA A 121 16.15 -4.57 -12.44
N TRP A 122 15.79 -4.67 -11.16
CA TRP A 122 14.40 -4.69 -10.73
C TRP A 122 13.65 -3.40 -11.06
N LEU A 123 14.26 -2.25 -10.79
CA LEU A 123 13.66 -0.94 -11.02
C LEU A 123 13.53 -0.56 -12.51
N LYS A 124 14.09 -1.32 -13.45
CA LYS A 124 13.80 -1.15 -14.90
C LYS A 124 12.31 -1.30 -15.22
N HIS A 125 11.55 -2.01 -14.42
CA HIS A 125 10.10 -2.06 -14.56
C HIS A 125 9.39 -0.74 -14.24
N THR A 126 10.11 0.30 -13.83
CA THR A 126 9.62 1.66 -13.64
C THR A 126 10.06 2.62 -14.76
N ASP A 127 10.73 2.13 -15.81
CA ASP A 127 11.30 2.99 -16.86
C ASP A 127 10.22 3.83 -17.56
N ALA A 128 9.03 3.27 -17.80
CA ALA A 128 7.92 4.03 -18.38
C ALA A 128 7.57 5.25 -17.51
N ALA A 129 7.40 5.05 -16.22
CA ALA A 129 7.11 6.12 -15.25
C ALA A 129 8.24 7.17 -15.23
N ARG A 130 9.50 6.73 -15.26
CA ARG A 130 10.67 7.61 -15.29
C ARG A 130 10.67 8.50 -16.55
N HIS A 131 10.37 7.93 -17.72
CA HIS A 131 10.30 8.69 -18.96
C HIS A 131 9.17 9.72 -18.96
N VAL A 132 7.99 9.35 -18.45
CA VAL A 132 6.86 10.29 -18.30
C VAL A 132 7.25 11.43 -17.35
N THR A 133 7.81 11.10 -16.18
CA THR A 133 8.27 12.10 -15.18
C THR A 133 9.29 13.07 -15.81
N ALA A 134 10.25 12.57 -16.59
CA ALA A 134 11.23 13.41 -17.27
C ALA A 134 10.58 14.33 -18.31
N HIS A 135 9.52 13.87 -18.99
CA HIS A 135 8.79 14.67 -19.98
C HIS A 135 8.04 15.85 -19.35
N HIS A 136 7.62 15.73 -18.08
CA HIS A 136 7.00 16.83 -17.34
C HIS A 136 7.95 17.98 -17.03
N GLY A 137 9.27 17.80 -17.22
CA GLY A 137 10.26 18.86 -17.11
C GLY A 137 10.61 19.30 -15.68
N HIS A 138 10.25 18.50 -14.68
CA HIS A 138 10.67 18.77 -13.29
C HIS A 138 12.18 18.58 -13.12
N ASP A 139 12.80 19.40 -12.26
CA ASP A 139 14.17 19.14 -11.82
C ASP A 139 14.23 17.76 -11.12
N PRO A 140 15.06 16.79 -11.60
CA PRO A 140 15.16 15.46 -11.03
C PRO A 140 15.50 15.42 -9.54
N HIS A 141 16.02 16.52 -8.99
CA HIS A 141 16.35 16.65 -7.57
C HIS A 141 15.23 17.29 -6.75
N SER A 142 14.14 17.73 -7.38
CA SER A 142 13.02 18.37 -6.70
C SER A 142 12.07 17.37 -6.04
N GLN A 143 11.32 17.87 -5.05
CA GLN A 143 10.23 17.11 -4.44
C GLN A 143 9.08 16.87 -5.44
N ASP A 144 8.88 17.79 -6.38
CA ASP A 144 7.86 17.67 -7.42
C ASP A 144 8.16 16.51 -8.37
N ALA A 145 9.45 16.35 -8.78
CA ALA A 145 9.87 15.19 -9.55
C ALA A 145 9.64 13.86 -8.80
N LEU A 146 9.93 13.82 -7.50
CA LEU A 146 9.71 12.63 -6.68
C LEU A 146 8.21 12.31 -6.54
N SER A 147 7.38 13.32 -6.34
CA SER A 147 5.92 13.16 -6.29
C SER A 147 5.39 12.64 -7.63
N CYS A 148 5.77 13.27 -8.74
CA CYS A 148 5.41 12.85 -10.09
C CYS A 148 5.87 11.41 -10.36
N MET A 149 7.14 11.08 -10.08
CA MET A 149 7.67 9.72 -10.25
C MET A 149 6.90 8.68 -9.44
N THR A 150 6.48 9.03 -8.24
CA THR A 150 5.71 8.13 -7.38
C THR A 150 4.30 7.89 -7.95
N GLU A 151 3.65 8.93 -8.47
CA GLU A 151 2.33 8.86 -9.10
C GLU A 151 2.40 8.05 -10.40
N GLU A 152 3.32 8.38 -11.28
CA GLU A 152 3.51 7.69 -12.57
C GLU A 152 3.92 6.22 -12.37
N ASN A 153 4.70 5.91 -11.33
CA ASN A 153 4.98 4.54 -10.99
C ASN A 153 3.70 3.76 -10.65
N VAL A 154 2.83 4.30 -9.80
CA VAL A 154 1.57 3.62 -9.47
C VAL A 154 0.71 3.40 -10.73
N VAL A 155 0.60 4.39 -11.59
CA VAL A 155 -0.15 4.27 -12.86
C VAL A 155 0.45 3.19 -13.76
N SER A 156 1.78 3.20 -13.95
CA SER A 156 2.47 2.19 -14.76
C SER A 156 2.28 0.77 -14.20
N GLN A 157 2.28 0.61 -12.87
CA GLN A 157 2.05 -0.71 -12.27
C GLN A 157 0.58 -1.18 -12.42
N LEU A 158 -0.39 -0.28 -12.48
CA LEU A 158 -1.77 -0.64 -12.85
C LEU A 158 -1.85 -1.14 -14.30
N ASP A 159 -1.10 -0.54 -15.22
CA ASP A 159 -1.05 -1.00 -16.60
C ASP A 159 -0.35 -2.36 -16.71
N HIS A 160 0.73 -2.58 -15.97
CA HIS A 160 1.39 -3.88 -15.88
C HIS A 160 0.47 -4.97 -15.29
N LEU A 161 -0.35 -4.64 -14.30
CA LEU A 161 -1.38 -5.56 -13.78
C LEU A 161 -2.36 -6.01 -14.88
N ARG A 162 -2.80 -5.09 -15.75
CA ARG A 162 -3.72 -5.39 -16.85
C ARG A 162 -3.13 -6.35 -17.87
N THR A 163 -1.81 -6.43 -17.97
CA THR A 163 -1.14 -7.40 -18.84
C THR A 163 -1.19 -8.82 -18.32
N GLN A 164 -1.41 -9.04 -17.02
CA GLN A 164 -1.49 -10.37 -16.42
C GLN A 164 -2.77 -11.09 -16.88
N PRO A 165 -2.70 -12.28 -17.49
CA PRO A 165 -3.86 -12.93 -18.07
C PRO A 165 -5.01 -13.18 -17.07
N VAL A 166 -4.67 -13.59 -15.84
CA VAL A 166 -5.67 -13.84 -14.79
C VAL A 166 -6.36 -12.55 -14.35
N VAL A 167 -5.64 -11.42 -14.32
CA VAL A 167 -6.19 -10.09 -14.02
C VAL A 167 -7.09 -9.63 -15.15
N ALA A 168 -6.61 -9.68 -16.40
CA ALA A 168 -7.36 -9.27 -17.59
C ALA A 168 -8.70 -10.00 -17.69
N ALA A 169 -8.70 -11.33 -17.50
CA ALA A 169 -9.92 -12.15 -17.55
C ALA A 169 -10.94 -11.73 -16.48
N ARG A 170 -10.49 -11.48 -15.24
CA ARG A 170 -11.37 -11.10 -14.13
C ARG A 170 -11.87 -9.66 -14.23
N LEU A 171 -11.07 -8.73 -14.78
CA LEU A 171 -11.50 -7.36 -15.10
C LEU A 171 -12.59 -7.39 -16.17
N ALA A 172 -12.38 -8.14 -17.26
CA ALA A 172 -13.37 -8.28 -18.32
C ALA A 172 -14.70 -8.90 -17.83
N ALA A 173 -14.62 -9.83 -16.88
CA ALA A 173 -15.79 -10.43 -16.24
C ALA A 173 -16.46 -9.53 -15.18
N GLY A 174 -15.89 -8.35 -14.85
CA GLY A 174 -16.40 -7.45 -13.81
C GLY A 174 -16.29 -8.00 -12.38
N THR A 175 -15.50 -9.05 -12.16
CA THR A 175 -15.34 -9.71 -10.85
C THR A 175 -14.12 -9.29 -10.08
N LEU A 176 -13.28 -8.44 -10.65
CA LEU A 176 -12.08 -7.84 -10.04
C LEU A 176 -12.08 -6.34 -10.27
N ARG A 177 -11.60 -5.60 -9.28
CA ARG A 177 -11.29 -4.17 -9.38
C ARG A 177 -9.84 -3.93 -9.02
N ILE A 178 -9.18 -3.00 -9.72
CA ILE A 178 -7.81 -2.58 -9.42
C ILE A 178 -7.80 -1.13 -9.00
N HIS A 179 -6.94 -0.79 -8.04
CA HIS A 179 -6.87 0.53 -7.42
C HIS A 179 -5.41 0.99 -7.35
N GLY A 180 -5.15 2.24 -7.67
CA GLY A 180 -3.85 2.88 -7.49
C GLY A 180 -3.95 3.90 -6.36
N TRP A 181 -3.14 3.74 -5.31
CA TRP A 181 -3.14 4.61 -4.14
C TRP A 181 -1.74 5.13 -3.83
N ILE A 182 -1.69 6.28 -3.16
CA ILE A 182 -0.45 6.84 -2.60
C ILE A 182 -0.72 7.20 -1.14
N TYR A 183 0.06 6.60 -0.27
CA TYR A 183 0.05 6.89 1.16
C TYR A 183 1.02 8.03 1.48
N ASP A 184 0.52 9.08 2.09
CA ASP A 184 1.32 10.15 2.65
C ASP A 184 1.75 9.80 4.07
N ILE A 185 3.04 9.52 4.24
CA ILE A 185 3.59 9.08 5.52
C ILE A 185 3.51 10.19 6.57
N ALA A 186 3.69 11.45 6.16
CA ALA A 186 3.75 12.57 7.09
C ALA A 186 2.37 12.96 7.63
N HIS A 187 1.33 12.82 6.81
CA HIS A 187 -0.03 13.27 7.15
C HIS A 187 -0.99 12.12 7.47
N GLY A 188 -0.60 10.88 7.18
CA GLY A 188 -1.49 9.72 7.36
C GLY A 188 -2.65 9.67 6.37
N GLU A 189 -2.51 10.35 5.23
CA GLU A 189 -3.54 10.48 4.21
C GLU A 189 -3.30 9.52 3.05
N ILE A 190 -4.38 9.22 2.31
CA ILE A 190 -4.30 8.44 1.09
C ILE A 190 -4.95 9.21 -0.05
N ARG A 191 -4.24 9.26 -1.18
CA ARG A 191 -4.78 9.72 -2.45
C ARG A 191 -5.00 8.51 -3.38
N ALA A 192 -6.15 8.46 -4.05
CA ALA A 192 -6.50 7.42 -5.01
C ALA A 192 -6.44 7.98 -6.43
N PHE A 193 -5.99 7.15 -7.36
CA PHE A 193 -5.98 7.45 -8.79
C PHE A 193 -7.41 7.45 -9.33
N ASP A 194 -7.81 8.56 -9.92
CA ASP A 194 -9.09 8.75 -10.61
C ASP A 194 -8.81 8.81 -12.12
N ALA A 195 -9.10 7.73 -12.82
CA ALA A 195 -8.84 7.63 -14.26
C ALA A 195 -9.73 8.56 -15.09
N GLU A 196 -10.93 8.90 -14.61
CA GLU A 196 -11.85 9.80 -15.34
C GLU A 196 -11.38 11.26 -15.27
N LYS A 197 -10.79 11.65 -14.14
CA LYS A 197 -10.29 13.00 -13.91
C LYS A 197 -8.80 13.15 -14.18
N GLY A 198 -8.10 12.05 -14.46
CA GLY A 198 -6.69 12.02 -14.80
C GLY A 198 -5.80 12.51 -13.65
N GLY A 199 -5.71 11.76 -12.53
CA GLY A 199 -4.79 12.09 -11.44
C GLY A 199 -5.20 11.55 -10.08
N PHE A 200 -4.43 11.88 -9.05
CA PHE A 200 -4.66 11.43 -7.68
C PHE A 200 -5.47 12.43 -6.87
N ARG A 201 -6.44 11.91 -6.10
CA ARG A 201 -7.34 12.72 -5.28
C ARG A 201 -7.47 12.09 -3.89
N PRO A 202 -7.78 12.87 -2.84
CA PRO A 202 -8.02 12.31 -1.52
C PRO A 202 -9.00 11.12 -1.61
N LEU A 203 -8.63 10.00 -0.98
CA LEU A 203 -9.47 8.79 -0.94
C LEU A 203 -10.76 9.03 -0.17
N LEU A 204 -10.65 9.78 0.92
CA LEU A 204 -11.80 10.26 1.70
C LEU A 204 -12.04 11.72 1.29
N ALA A 205 -13.28 12.07 0.98
CA ALA A 205 -13.66 13.48 0.89
C ALA A 205 -13.35 14.13 2.25
N GLU A 206 -12.86 15.37 2.25
CA GLU A 206 -12.70 16.13 3.50
C GLU A 206 -14.06 16.10 4.22
N SER A 207 -14.17 15.23 5.22
CA SER A 207 -15.22 15.40 6.21
C SER A 207 -14.88 16.70 6.92
N THR A 208 -15.70 17.72 6.79
CA THR A 208 -15.67 18.87 7.69
C THR A 208 -15.48 18.30 9.09
N PRO A 209 -14.44 18.67 9.85
CA PRO A 209 -14.20 18.08 11.16
C PRO A 209 -15.48 18.33 11.97
N GLU A 210 -16.20 17.24 12.25
CA GLU A 210 -17.32 17.27 13.17
C GLU A 210 -16.73 17.76 14.48
N ALA A 211 -17.10 18.97 14.88
CA ALA A 211 -16.57 19.62 16.07
C ALA A 211 -16.74 18.62 17.22
N THR A 212 -15.63 18.08 17.72
CA THR A 212 -15.63 17.17 18.86
C THR A 212 -16.49 17.82 19.94
N PRO A 213 -17.60 17.20 20.39
CA PRO A 213 -18.42 17.80 21.43
C PRO A 213 -17.53 18.01 22.66
N ARG A 214 -17.30 19.26 23.02
CA ARG A 214 -16.57 19.58 24.23
C ARG A 214 -17.31 18.90 25.38
N PRO A 215 -16.62 18.12 26.24
CA PRO A 215 -17.27 17.52 27.40
C PRO A 215 -17.91 18.67 28.19
N ARG A 216 -19.22 18.61 28.42
CA ARG A 216 -19.91 19.51 29.31
C ARG A 216 -19.27 19.33 30.68
N LEU A 217 -18.60 20.36 31.17
CA LEU A 217 -18.18 20.45 32.55
C LEU A 217 -19.44 20.26 33.41
N GLN A 218 -19.59 19.11 34.04
CA GLN A 218 -20.57 18.92 35.08
C GLN A 218 -20.22 19.90 36.18
N GLN A 219 -21.17 20.81 36.45
CA GLN A 219 -21.11 21.69 37.62
C GLN A 219 -21.05 20.80 38.85
N VAL A 220 -19.91 20.81 39.51
CA VAL A 220 -19.79 20.28 40.89
C VAL A 220 -20.59 21.20 41.75
N VAL A 221 -21.79 20.76 42.11
CA VAL A 221 -22.61 21.43 43.15
C VAL A 221 -21.89 21.23 44.46
N ARG A 222 -21.40 22.32 45.02
CA ARG A 222 -20.98 22.39 46.43
C ARG A 222 -22.17 22.02 47.31
N ALA A 223 -22.06 20.92 48.03
CA ALA A 223 -22.81 20.71 49.26
C ALA A 223 -21.83 21.09 50.38
N GLU A 224 -21.96 22.33 50.85
CA GLU A 224 -21.45 22.76 52.14
C GLU A 224 -22.57 22.59 53.16
N LEU A 225 -22.29 21.80 54.20
CA LEU A 225 -22.53 21.94 55.62
C LEU A 225 -23.88 22.56 56.10
N ALA A 226 -24.73 21.75 56.68
CA ALA A 226 -25.36 22.00 57.95
C ALA A 226 -25.52 20.68 58.71
#